data_6562a7d828cf399644e0fb3046f8983d
#
_entry.id   6562a7d828cf399644e0fb3046f8983d
#
_cell.length_a   1.000
_cell.length_b   1.000
_cell.length_c   1.000
_cell.angle_alpha   90.00
_cell.angle_beta   90.00
_cell.angle_gamma   90.00
#
_symmetry.space_group_name_H-M   'P 1'
#
loop_
_entity.id
_entity.type
_entity.pdbx_description
1 polymer ?
#
loop_
_entity_poly.entity_id
_entity_poly.type
_entity_poly.pdbx_seq_one_letter_code
_entity_poly.pdbx_strand_id
1 'polypeptide(L)'
;MNSRLTTFAVVLTACSHVLAETDNPMSLAEGRVVLGIELQTRFEFRDNNFDFNSAAGTINDDSWLLNRLRLNVKVQPTPWMTFFAEGQDSQEIGSQRPDRPGALGAEGDNTFDLRQAWFELGDVKSFPLTLKAGRQVLLYGDQRLIGPLDWNNISRTFDAAKLRWHGRDGLWVDLFTSSVVVPDRGGFDESNWNSVFSGLYAHIPTLELQDTELYVLHLRDTNLGHAFFTFGTHLKSQPEALGSWDYEAEFAVQTGRAGGRDLRAFASYVEGGYTFDHPWKPRVGLEYSYGTGDGNPADGDQGAFQNLFPTNHLHYGLIDAFSWSNLHDVALHLSVKPMAKLTTSLEFHVFWLDDTADTWRRANAATPVRAANPAASNYAGSELDLTVAYTVCDSFRVMAGYSHFFAGDYLAATGASSDADFLYLMTNLKF
;
A
#
# COMPACT_ATOMS: atom_id res chain seq x y z
N MET A 1 10.49 -5.49 33.66
CA MET A 1 9.08 -5.10 33.88
C MET A 1 8.87 -3.61 34.03
N ASN A 2 9.85 -2.81 34.49
CA ASN A 2 9.68 -1.37 34.74
C ASN A 2 9.84 -0.44 33.51
N SER A 3 10.47 -0.89 32.40
CA SER A 3 10.65 -0.06 31.19
C SER A 3 9.39 0.04 30.32
N ARG A 4 8.51 -0.96 30.37
CA ARG A 4 7.29 -1.02 29.55
C ARG A 4 6.18 -0.07 30.06
N LEU A 5 6.13 0.18 31.37
CA LEU A 5 5.19 1.13 31.97
C LEU A 5 5.57 2.60 31.70
N THR A 6 6.87 2.87 31.55
CA THR A 6 7.40 4.22 31.32
C THR A 6 7.02 4.73 29.92
N THR A 7 7.02 3.88 28.89
CA THR A 7 6.66 4.26 27.53
C THR A 7 5.17 4.65 27.41
N PHE A 8 4.30 3.89 28.06
CA PHE A 8 2.85 4.20 28.07
C PHE A 8 2.52 5.51 28.82
N ALA A 9 3.25 5.79 29.91
CA ALA A 9 3.08 7.02 30.69
C ALA A 9 3.56 8.27 29.91
N VAL A 10 4.65 8.17 29.14
CA VAL A 10 5.18 9.26 28.30
C VAL A 10 4.19 9.60 27.17
N VAL A 11 3.55 8.61 26.55
CA VAL A 11 2.55 8.82 25.49
C VAL A 11 1.30 9.51 26.03
N LEU A 12 0.78 9.11 27.21
CA LEU A 12 -0.37 9.75 27.84
C LEU A 12 -0.06 11.20 28.26
N THR A 13 1.16 11.47 28.69
CA THR A 13 1.60 12.83 29.06
C THR A 13 1.76 13.71 27.80
N ALA A 14 2.25 13.17 26.69
CA ALA A 14 2.35 13.89 25.43
C ALA A 14 0.97 14.32 24.90
N CYS A 15 -0.04 13.44 24.93
CA CYS A 15 -1.41 13.79 24.54
C CYS A 15 -2.03 14.89 25.42
N SER A 16 -1.73 14.93 26.71
CA SER A 16 -2.28 15.96 27.61
C SER A 16 -1.65 17.35 27.39
N HIS A 17 -0.43 17.44 26.89
CA HIS A 17 0.23 18.72 26.59
C HIS A 17 -0.20 19.29 25.23
N VAL A 18 -0.44 18.43 24.23
CA VAL A 18 -0.88 18.86 22.87
C VAL A 18 -2.29 19.47 22.89
N LEU A 19 -3.13 19.13 23.85
CA LEU A 19 -4.48 19.70 23.98
C LEU A 19 -4.51 21.13 24.54
N ALA A 20 -3.37 21.69 24.96
CA ALA A 20 -3.30 22.98 25.66
C ALA A 20 -2.71 24.13 24.82
N GLU A 21 -2.12 23.89 23.64
CA GLU A 21 -1.49 24.95 22.84
C GLU A 21 -2.01 24.97 21.40
N THR A 22 -2.40 26.16 20.94
CA THR A 22 -2.87 26.44 19.58
C THR A 22 -1.74 26.56 18.55
N ASP A 23 -0.49 26.61 18.98
CA ASP A 23 0.70 26.69 18.12
C ASP A 23 1.38 25.33 18.04
N ASN A 24 1.66 24.86 16.82
CA ASN A 24 2.44 23.64 16.61
C ASN A 24 3.87 23.85 17.15
N PRO A 25 4.28 23.19 18.28
CA PRO A 25 5.56 23.43 18.92
C PRO A 25 6.77 23.07 18.04
N MET A 26 6.53 22.34 16.94
CA MET A 26 7.53 21.93 15.96
C MET A 26 7.68 22.94 14.80
N SER A 27 6.99 24.09 14.86
CA SER A 27 7.05 25.14 13.83
C SER A 27 7.94 26.28 14.29
N LEU A 28 8.93 26.65 13.48
CA LEU A 28 9.92 27.69 13.73
C LEU A 28 9.90 28.73 12.60
N ALA A 29 10.48 29.93 12.86
CA ALA A 29 10.63 30.98 11.87
C ALA A 29 9.30 31.36 11.17
N GLU A 30 8.22 31.55 11.95
CA GLU A 30 6.89 31.91 11.44
C GLU A 30 6.31 30.85 10.48
N GLY A 31 6.54 29.57 10.75
CA GLY A 31 6.05 28.47 9.93
C GLY A 31 6.93 28.13 8.73
N ARG A 32 8.04 28.83 8.51
CA ARG A 32 8.96 28.53 7.40
C ARG A 32 9.79 27.27 7.61
N VAL A 33 9.98 26.85 8.86
CA VAL A 33 10.64 25.60 9.18
C VAL A 33 9.68 24.79 10.04
N VAL A 34 9.34 23.60 9.60
CA VAL A 34 8.48 22.66 10.33
C VAL A 34 9.25 21.37 10.52
N LEU A 35 9.34 20.94 11.78
CA LEU A 35 9.91 19.64 12.13
C LEU A 35 8.78 18.62 12.31
N GLY A 36 9.04 17.37 12.03
CA GLY A 36 8.07 16.29 12.26
C GLY A 36 8.74 15.04 12.79
N ILE A 37 8.03 14.32 13.63
CA ILE A 37 8.41 13.01 14.17
C ILE A 37 7.24 12.07 13.98
N GLU A 38 7.53 10.87 13.46
CA GLU A 38 6.58 9.76 13.44
C GLU A 38 7.26 8.54 14.08
N LEU A 39 6.59 7.94 15.06
CA LEU A 39 6.98 6.67 15.65
C LEU A 39 5.84 5.67 15.49
N GLN A 40 6.10 4.60 14.75
CA GLN A 40 5.18 3.47 14.63
C GLN A 40 5.79 2.26 15.33
N THR A 41 4.99 1.59 16.14
CA THR A 41 5.33 0.30 16.71
C THR A 41 4.20 -0.67 16.39
N ARG A 42 4.53 -1.83 15.80
CA ARG A 42 3.57 -2.86 15.44
C ARG A 42 4.07 -4.23 15.89
N PHE A 43 3.28 -4.89 16.71
CA PHE A 43 3.42 -6.31 16.99
C PHE A 43 2.63 -7.10 15.98
N GLU A 44 3.23 -8.15 15.43
CA GLU A 44 2.57 -9.11 14.55
C GLU A 44 2.75 -10.53 15.09
N PHE A 45 1.71 -11.34 14.92
CA PHE A 45 1.74 -12.78 15.10
C PHE A 45 1.11 -13.45 13.88
N ARG A 46 1.76 -14.48 13.35
CA ARG A 46 1.26 -15.28 12.23
C ARG A 46 1.36 -16.76 12.55
N ASP A 47 0.24 -17.48 12.39
CA ASP A 47 0.19 -18.94 12.36
C ASP A 47 0.23 -19.40 10.90
N ASN A 48 0.92 -20.54 10.65
CA ASN A 48 1.18 -21.09 9.31
C ASN A 48 1.78 -20.08 8.31
N ASN A 49 2.32 -19.00 8.84
CA ASN A 49 3.05 -17.92 8.20
C ASN A 49 2.55 -17.59 6.77
N PHE A 50 3.43 -17.66 5.77
CA PHE A 50 3.07 -17.32 4.40
C PHE A 50 3.02 -18.52 3.44
N ASP A 51 3.22 -19.73 3.92
CA ASP A 51 3.29 -20.95 3.09
C ASP A 51 2.18 -21.96 3.35
N PHE A 52 1.28 -21.64 4.30
CA PHE A 52 0.14 -22.48 4.69
C PHE A 52 0.57 -23.87 5.15
N ASN A 53 1.72 -23.97 5.83
CA ASN A 53 2.38 -25.22 6.15
C ASN A 53 2.59 -25.39 7.66
N SER A 54 1.79 -26.24 8.29
CA SER A 54 1.89 -26.59 9.70
C SER A 54 2.84 -27.76 10.00
N ALA A 55 3.67 -28.20 9.03
CA ALA A 55 4.55 -29.32 9.22
C ALA A 55 5.70 -29.01 10.19
N ALA A 56 6.11 -30.00 10.98
CA ALA A 56 7.24 -29.88 11.88
C ALA A 56 8.53 -29.49 11.12
N GLY A 57 9.26 -28.51 11.62
CA GLY A 57 10.51 -28.03 11.05
C GLY A 57 10.34 -26.88 10.04
N THR A 58 9.11 -26.41 9.81
CA THR A 58 8.84 -25.15 9.14
C THR A 58 8.67 -24.04 10.18
N ILE A 59 8.67 -22.78 9.74
CA ILE A 59 8.30 -21.65 10.60
C ILE A 59 6.77 -21.57 10.59
N ASN A 60 6.12 -22.32 11.52
CA ASN A 60 4.67 -22.33 11.63
C ASN A 60 4.17 -21.06 12.28
N ASP A 61 4.49 -20.91 13.56
CA ASP A 61 4.11 -19.77 14.37
C ASP A 61 5.28 -18.83 14.48
N ASP A 62 5.10 -17.60 14.12
CA ASP A 62 6.11 -16.57 14.27
C ASP A 62 5.51 -15.28 14.82
N SER A 63 6.28 -14.55 15.61
CA SER A 63 5.88 -13.27 16.12
C SER A 63 7.06 -12.32 16.21
N TRP A 64 6.81 -11.06 15.87
CA TRP A 64 7.86 -10.04 15.84
C TRP A 64 7.31 -8.67 16.19
N LEU A 65 8.21 -7.78 16.55
CA LEU A 65 7.94 -6.38 16.79
C LEU A 65 8.61 -5.55 15.71
N LEU A 66 7.83 -4.73 15.03
CA LEU A 66 8.31 -3.74 14.08
C LEU A 66 8.32 -2.37 14.74
N ASN A 67 9.44 -1.67 14.64
CA ASN A 67 9.57 -0.27 15.02
C ASN A 67 10.00 0.55 13.81
N ARG A 68 9.39 1.71 13.62
CA ARG A 68 9.75 2.66 12.58
C ARG A 68 9.76 4.07 13.15
N LEU A 69 10.91 4.70 13.09
CA LEU A 69 11.09 6.10 13.45
C LEU A 69 11.34 6.92 12.20
N ARG A 70 10.56 7.98 11.99
CA ARG A 70 10.79 8.99 10.96
C ARG A 70 11.02 10.35 11.60
N LEU A 71 12.04 11.04 11.13
CA LEU A 71 12.36 12.41 11.52
C LEU A 71 12.39 13.25 10.25
N ASN A 72 11.64 14.34 10.20
CA ASN A 72 11.61 15.15 9.00
C ASN A 72 11.73 16.65 9.30
N VAL A 73 12.16 17.37 8.28
CA VAL A 73 12.21 18.84 8.25
C VAL A 73 11.69 19.33 6.91
N LYS A 74 10.72 20.26 6.96
CA LYS A 74 10.26 21.04 5.83
C LYS A 74 10.74 22.47 5.98
N VAL A 75 11.36 23.02 4.93
CA VAL A 75 11.85 24.40 4.90
C VAL A 75 11.24 25.11 3.69
N GLN A 76 10.55 26.24 3.92
CA GLN A 76 9.93 27.07 2.89
C GLN A 76 10.46 28.50 2.96
N PRO A 77 11.67 28.76 2.39
CA PRO A 77 12.30 30.09 2.47
C PRO A 77 11.50 31.18 1.77
N THR A 78 10.81 30.80 0.69
CA THR A 78 9.95 31.68 -0.12
C THR A 78 8.66 30.96 -0.49
N PRO A 79 7.60 31.66 -0.91
CA PRO A 79 6.33 31.02 -1.31
C PRO A 79 6.44 30.06 -2.51
N TRP A 80 7.48 30.21 -3.34
CA TRP A 80 7.68 29.41 -4.55
C TRP A 80 8.75 28.30 -4.41
N MET A 81 9.35 28.13 -3.21
CA MET A 81 10.41 27.16 -2.99
C MET A 81 10.19 26.41 -1.69
N THR A 82 10.16 25.09 -1.76
CA THR A 82 10.07 24.19 -0.61
C THR A 82 11.19 23.16 -0.68
N PHE A 83 11.83 22.89 0.45
CA PHE A 83 12.73 21.76 0.68
C PHE A 83 12.14 20.84 1.73
N PHE A 84 12.35 19.55 1.56
CA PHE A 84 11.95 18.54 2.54
C PHE A 84 13.03 17.47 2.65
N ALA A 85 13.34 17.07 3.87
CA ALA A 85 14.18 15.93 4.14
C ALA A 85 13.56 15.08 5.26
N GLU A 86 13.63 13.77 5.10
CA GLU A 86 13.12 12.78 6.06
C GLU A 86 14.09 11.61 6.16
N GLY A 87 14.56 11.34 7.37
CA GLY A 87 15.29 10.13 7.71
C GLY A 87 14.37 9.10 8.34
N GLN A 88 14.64 7.83 8.10
CA GLN A 88 13.89 6.70 8.66
C GLN A 88 14.85 5.65 9.22
N ASP A 89 14.50 5.11 10.38
CA ASP A 89 15.06 3.89 10.96
C ASP A 89 13.96 2.85 11.07
N SER A 90 14.22 1.62 10.66
CA SER A 90 13.27 0.52 10.65
C SER A 90 13.89 -0.71 11.29
N GLN A 91 13.21 -1.33 12.24
CA GLN A 91 13.71 -2.50 12.96
C GLN A 91 12.65 -3.59 13.06
N GLU A 92 13.07 -4.83 12.82
CA GLU A 92 12.29 -6.04 13.06
C GLU A 92 12.98 -6.85 14.16
N ILE A 93 12.26 -7.15 15.23
CA ILE A 93 12.80 -7.76 16.45
C ILE A 93 12.03 -9.04 16.76
N GLY A 94 12.73 -10.16 16.86
CA GLY A 94 12.21 -11.41 17.37
C GLY A 94 11.67 -12.38 16.33
N SER A 95 11.64 -12.02 15.04
CA SER A 95 11.24 -12.93 13.97
C SER A 95 12.20 -14.11 13.83
N GLN A 96 11.66 -15.27 13.52
CA GLN A 96 12.41 -16.47 13.16
C GLN A 96 12.72 -16.56 11.66
N ARG A 97 12.17 -15.64 10.87
CA ARG A 97 12.38 -15.60 9.42
C ARG A 97 13.85 -15.33 9.10
N PRO A 98 14.36 -15.86 7.98
CA PRO A 98 15.71 -15.55 7.53
C PRO A 98 15.90 -14.04 7.37
N ASP A 99 16.99 -13.54 7.87
CA ASP A 99 17.38 -12.15 7.83
C ASP A 99 17.91 -11.76 6.44
N ARG A 100 17.02 -11.81 5.45
CA ARG A 100 17.30 -11.49 4.04
C ARG A 100 16.02 -11.12 3.30
N PRO A 101 16.09 -10.25 2.30
CA PRO A 101 14.98 -10.02 1.38
C PRO A 101 14.53 -11.32 0.69
N GLY A 102 13.25 -11.47 0.49
CA GLY A 102 12.68 -12.59 -0.28
C GLY A 102 11.43 -13.19 0.33
N ALA A 103 11.05 -14.32 -0.20
CA ALA A 103 9.74 -14.94 -0.03
C ALA A 103 9.29 -15.12 1.41
N LEU A 104 10.20 -15.51 2.27
CA LEU A 104 9.97 -15.76 3.69
C LEU A 104 11.00 -15.00 4.54
N GLY A 105 11.59 -13.94 3.98
CA GLY A 105 12.61 -13.15 4.66
C GLY A 105 11.99 -12.09 5.58
N ALA A 106 12.77 -11.70 6.58
CA ALA A 106 12.49 -10.53 7.38
C ALA A 106 12.70 -9.28 6.51
N GLU A 107 11.64 -8.54 6.24
CA GLU A 107 11.66 -7.35 5.38
C GLU A 107 11.50 -6.06 6.18
N GLY A 108 11.57 -6.16 7.52
CA GLY A 108 11.27 -5.06 8.41
C GLY A 108 12.48 -4.23 8.85
N ASP A 109 13.69 -4.68 8.57
CA ASP A 109 14.92 -4.03 9.02
C ASP A 109 15.57 -3.18 7.92
N ASN A 110 15.88 -1.93 8.28
CA ASN A 110 16.77 -1.05 7.55
C ASN A 110 17.43 -0.08 8.54
N THR A 111 18.73 0.15 8.43
CA THR A 111 19.43 1.15 9.24
C THR A 111 18.91 2.56 8.93
N PHE A 112 19.19 3.52 9.83
CA PHE A 112 18.80 4.91 9.60
C PHE A 112 19.31 5.42 8.26
N ASP A 113 18.38 5.78 7.37
CA ASP A 113 18.66 6.21 6.02
C ASP A 113 17.77 7.39 5.58
N LEU A 114 18.14 8.00 4.46
CA LEU A 114 17.41 9.09 3.84
C LEU A 114 16.19 8.53 3.06
N ARG A 115 15.01 8.56 3.69
CA ARG A 115 13.76 8.11 3.06
C ARG A 115 13.24 9.10 2.02
N GLN A 116 13.31 10.39 2.30
CA GLN A 116 12.92 11.44 1.35
C GLN A 116 13.92 12.60 1.42
N ALA A 117 14.26 13.16 0.26
CA ALA A 117 14.99 14.42 0.13
C ALA A 117 14.63 15.03 -1.22
N TRP A 118 13.82 16.08 -1.20
CA TRP A 118 13.36 16.72 -2.43
C TRP A 118 13.23 18.23 -2.27
N PHE A 119 13.22 18.89 -3.42
CA PHE A 119 12.81 20.28 -3.52
C PHE A 119 11.60 20.41 -4.44
N GLU A 120 10.80 21.43 -4.19
CA GLU A 120 9.68 21.81 -5.05
C GLU A 120 9.80 23.29 -5.38
N LEU A 121 9.66 23.62 -6.67
CA LEU A 121 9.70 24.95 -7.23
C LEU A 121 8.38 25.26 -7.93
N GLY A 122 7.82 26.42 -7.69
CA GLY A 122 6.65 26.93 -8.36
C GLY A 122 5.76 27.73 -7.43
N ASP A 123 5.10 28.75 -8.00
CA ASP A 123 4.06 29.52 -7.35
C ASP A 123 2.81 29.47 -8.23
N VAL A 124 1.88 28.59 -7.87
CA VAL A 124 0.65 28.37 -8.65
C VAL A 124 -0.22 29.61 -8.80
N LYS A 125 -0.03 30.64 -7.95
CA LYS A 125 -0.73 31.92 -8.08
C LYS A 125 -0.18 32.75 -9.25
N SER A 126 1.10 32.62 -9.55
CA SER A 126 1.81 33.36 -10.61
C SER A 126 1.88 32.56 -11.90
N PHE A 127 2.09 31.24 -11.80
CA PHE A 127 2.23 30.37 -12.96
C PHE A 127 1.78 28.93 -12.59
N PRO A 128 0.93 28.30 -13.41
CA PRO A 128 0.27 27.06 -13.03
C PRO A 128 1.14 25.79 -13.17
N LEU A 129 2.44 25.88 -12.88
CA LEU A 129 3.34 24.75 -12.90
C LEU A 129 4.16 24.65 -11.60
N THR A 130 4.34 23.41 -11.11
CA THR A 130 5.30 23.10 -10.07
C THR A 130 6.21 21.96 -10.50
N LEU A 131 7.50 22.05 -10.17
CA LEU A 131 8.50 21.01 -10.37
C LEU A 131 8.95 20.48 -9.01
N LYS A 132 8.75 19.19 -8.77
CA LYS A 132 9.27 18.49 -7.60
C LYS A 132 10.32 17.49 -8.03
N ALA A 133 11.54 17.55 -7.45
CA ALA A 133 12.61 16.63 -7.81
C ALA A 133 13.41 16.17 -6.58
N GLY A 134 13.87 14.94 -6.62
CA GLY A 134 14.60 14.25 -5.55
C GLY A 134 13.89 12.98 -5.10
N ARG A 135 14.38 12.40 -4.00
CA ARG A 135 13.80 11.21 -3.38
C ARG A 135 12.47 11.55 -2.73
N GLN A 136 11.40 10.90 -3.18
CA GLN A 136 10.03 11.25 -2.80
C GLN A 136 9.10 10.03 -2.86
N VAL A 137 7.97 10.13 -2.17
CA VAL A 137 6.85 9.22 -2.32
C VAL A 137 6.08 9.56 -3.61
N LEU A 138 5.73 8.54 -4.38
CA LEU A 138 4.70 8.61 -5.41
C LEU A 138 3.45 7.88 -4.89
N LEU A 139 2.32 8.59 -4.92
CA LEU A 139 1.03 8.08 -4.50
C LEU A 139 -0.03 8.59 -5.47
N TYR A 140 -0.78 7.67 -6.09
CA TYR A 140 -1.84 7.98 -7.03
C TYR A 140 -3.02 7.01 -6.84
N GLY A 141 -4.23 7.53 -7.08
CA GLY A 141 -5.47 6.79 -6.89
C GLY A 141 -5.62 6.23 -5.47
N ASP A 142 -6.17 5.04 -5.39
CA ASP A 142 -6.28 4.26 -4.16
C ASP A 142 -5.05 3.36 -3.87
N GLN A 143 -3.93 3.59 -4.59
CA GLN A 143 -2.66 2.85 -4.44
C GLN A 143 -2.66 1.42 -5.01
N ARG A 144 -3.63 1.04 -5.85
CA ARG A 144 -3.61 -0.29 -6.49
C ARG A 144 -2.45 -0.48 -7.45
N LEU A 145 -1.97 0.62 -8.09
CA LEU A 145 -0.82 0.58 -9.00
C LEU A 145 0.40 1.36 -8.50
N ILE A 146 0.21 2.47 -7.75
CA ILE A 146 1.30 3.34 -7.31
C ILE A 146 1.03 3.79 -5.89
N GLY A 147 1.76 3.21 -4.94
CA GLY A 147 1.65 3.54 -3.52
C GLY A 147 2.96 3.40 -2.75
N PRO A 148 3.04 4.01 -1.58
CA PRO A 148 4.23 4.00 -0.72
C PRO A 148 4.47 2.68 -0.01
N LEU A 149 3.53 1.75 -0.04
CA LEU A 149 3.60 0.49 0.71
C LEU A 149 3.87 0.74 2.21
N ASP A 150 3.14 1.68 2.82
CA ASP A 150 3.42 2.13 4.20
C ASP A 150 3.09 1.08 5.28
N TRP A 151 2.41 0.00 4.91
CA TRP A 151 2.28 -1.18 5.78
C TRP A 151 3.63 -1.85 6.00
N ASN A 152 4.44 -2.03 4.95
CA ASN A 152 5.81 -2.52 5.10
C ASN A 152 6.61 -1.55 5.98
N ASN A 153 7.44 -2.09 6.87
CA ASN A 153 8.17 -1.29 7.86
C ASN A 153 9.18 -0.32 7.22
N ILE A 154 9.72 -0.68 6.04
CA ILE A 154 10.67 0.17 5.30
C ILE A 154 9.92 1.17 4.41
N SER A 155 8.78 0.75 3.81
CA SER A 155 8.02 1.53 2.82
C SER A 155 8.75 1.67 1.48
N ARG A 156 8.13 2.36 0.52
CA ARG A 156 8.68 2.57 -0.83
C ARG A 156 8.82 4.04 -1.13
N THR A 157 9.95 4.39 -1.75
CA THR A 157 10.21 5.72 -2.30
C THR A 157 10.83 5.63 -3.69
N PHE A 158 10.90 6.77 -4.36
CA PHE A 158 11.44 6.88 -5.71
C PHE A 158 12.37 8.10 -5.81
N ASP A 159 13.50 7.96 -6.47
CA ASP A 159 14.23 9.11 -6.96
C ASP A 159 13.55 9.56 -8.26
N ALA A 160 12.91 10.74 -8.23
CA ALA A 160 11.96 11.17 -9.25
C ALA A 160 12.07 12.67 -9.59
N ALA A 161 11.72 12.99 -10.82
CA ALA A 161 11.36 14.35 -11.24
C ALA A 161 9.89 14.35 -11.68
N LYS A 162 9.09 15.26 -11.13
CA LYS A 162 7.66 15.39 -11.37
C LYS A 162 7.30 16.85 -11.68
N LEU A 163 6.74 17.06 -12.85
CA LEU A 163 6.17 18.33 -13.26
C LEU A 163 4.65 18.27 -13.15
N ARG A 164 4.04 19.15 -12.35
CA ARG A 164 2.60 19.24 -12.21
C ARG A 164 2.08 20.52 -12.85
N TRP A 165 1.15 20.35 -13.77
CA TRP A 165 0.31 21.45 -14.24
C TRP A 165 -0.96 21.53 -13.38
N HIS A 166 -1.27 22.75 -12.91
CA HIS A 166 -2.45 23.05 -12.12
C HIS A 166 -3.49 23.74 -13.00
N GLY A 167 -4.57 23.04 -13.30
CA GLY A 167 -5.73 23.58 -14.02
C GLY A 167 -6.67 24.36 -13.09
N ARG A 168 -7.87 24.65 -13.59
CA ARG A 168 -8.94 25.26 -12.81
C ARG A 168 -9.69 24.18 -12.01
N ASP A 169 -10.39 24.61 -10.97
CA ASP A 169 -11.34 23.80 -10.20
C ASP A 169 -10.76 22.48 -9.68
N GLY A 170 -9.47 22.49 -9.30
CA GLY A 170 -8.79 21.32 -8.75
C GLY A 170 -8.23 20.34 -9.78
N LEU A 171 -8.44 20.56 -11.08
CA LEU A 171 -7.79 19.78 -12.15
C LEU A 171 -6.27 19.88 -12.05
N TRP A 172 -5.58 18.74 -12.15
CA TRP A 172 -4.13 18.73 -12.30
C TRP A 172 -3.66 17.59 -13.21
N VAL A 173 -2.48 17.79 -13.79
CA VAL A 173 -1.80 16.78 -14.61
C VAL A 173 -0.34 16.69 -14.19
N ASP A 174 0.11 15.49 -13.82
CA ASP A 174 1.49 15.17 -13.52
C ASP A 174 2.15 14.48 -14.71
N LEU A 175 3.34 14.94 -15.06
CA LEU A 175 4.30 14.21 -15.88
C LEU A 175 5.49 13.85 -14.97
N PHE A 176 5.83 12.58 -14.87
CA PHE A 176 6.94 12.15 -14.03
C PHE A 176 7.82 11.09 -14.68
N THR A 177 9.07 11.05 -14.22
CA THR A 177 10.00 9.94 -14.44
C THR A 177 10.71 9.63 -13.14
N SER A 178 10.94 8.35 -12.88
CA SER A 178 11.45 7.90 -11.60
C SER A 178 12.21 6.58 -11.69
N SER A 179 12.99 6.29 -10.65
CA SER A 179 13.54 4.97 -10.37
C SER A 179 13.19 4.59 -8.93
N VAL A 180 12.78 3.34 -8.72
CA VAL A 180 12.47 2.86 -7.36
C VAL A 180 13.74 2.77 -6.53
N VAL A 181 13.66 3.19 -5.28
CA VAL A 181 14.74 3.03 -4.30
C VAL A 181 14.67 1.61 -3.75
N VAL A 182 15.80 0.91 -3.75
CA VAL A 182 15.93 -0.45 -3.23
C VAL A 182 16.58 -0.37 -1.86
N PRO A 183 15.92 -0.86 -0.80
CA PRO A 183 16.49 -0.90 0.54
C PRO A 183 17.77 -1.74 0.59
N ASP A 184 18.81 -1.20 1.25
CA ASP A 184 20.01 -1.92 1.64
C ASP A 184 20.15 -1.90 3.15
N ARG A 185 19.86 -3.01 3.79
CA ARG A 185 19.84 -3.14 5.25
C ARG A 185 21.09 -2.65 5.97
N GLY A 186 22.25 -2.77 5.35
CA GLY A 186 23.55 -2.43 5.95
C GLY A 186 24.22 -1.22 5.32
N GLY A 187 23.63 -0.64 4.30
CA GLY A 187 24.18 0.46 3.51
C GLY A 187 23.20 1.59 3.30
N PHE A 188 23.54 2.48 2.40
CA PHE A 188 22.68 3.56 1.96
C PHE A 188 21.75 3.06 0.85
N ASP A 189 20.45 3.29 0.98
CA ASP A 189 19.46 2.88 -0.02
C ASP A 189 19.71 3.56 -1.36
N GLU A 190 19.81 2.78 -2.41
CA GLU A 190 20.14 3.27 -3.76
C GLU A 190 19.01 3.04 -4.76
N SER A 191 18.93 3.90 -5.76
CA SER A 191 17.96 3.76 -6.84
C SER A 191 18.36 2.68 -7.82
N ASN A 192 17.39 1.87 -8.22
CA ASN A 192 17.55 0.86 -9.27
C ASN A 192 17.35 1.47 -10.67
N TRP A 193 18.36 2.15 -11.22
CA TRP A 193 18.28 2.76 -12.56
C TRP A 193 18.18 1.76 -13.72
N ASN A 194 18.24 0.45 -13.48
CA ASN A 194 17.82 -0.54 -14.45
C ASN A 194 16.31 -0.60 -14.61
N SER A 195 15.57 -0.05 -13.63
CA SER A 195 14.12 0.04 -13.60
C SER A 195 13.70 1.52 -13.63
N VAL A 196 13.21 1.98 -14.77
CA VAL A 196 12.72 3.35 -14.98
C VAL A 196 11.19 3.31 -15.10
N PHE A 197 10.53 4.06 -14.23
CA PHE A 197 9.09 4.19 -14.19
C PHE A 197 8.68 5.63 -14.49
N SER A 198 7.86 5.81 -15.53
CA SER A 198 7.42 7.13 -15.99
C SER A 198 5.91 7.16 -16.18
N GLY A 199 5.29 8.31 -16.11
CA GLY A 199 3.85 8.41 -16.31
C GLY A 199 3.34 9.81 -16.59
N LEU A 200 2.19 9.82 -17.23
CA LEU A 200 1.26 10.94 -17.30
C LEU A 200 0.04 10.56 -16.49
N TYR A 201 -0.32 11.38 -15.49
CA TYR A 201 -1.44 11.14 -14.59
C TYR A 201 -2.27 12.42 -14.46
N ALA A 202 -3.56 12.32 -14.74
CA ALA A 202 -4.49 13.45 -14.67
C ALA A 202 -5.59 13.18 -13.65
N HIS A 203 -5.90 14.15 -12.82
CA HIS A 203 -7.03 14.16 -11.89
C HIS A 203 -8.04 15.21 -12.30
N ILE A 204 -9.29 14.82 -12.50
CA ILE A 204 -10.39 15.60 -13.03
C ILE A 204 -11.55 15.59 -12.05
N PRO A 205 -11.60 16.51 -11.06
CA PRO A 205 -12.64 16.55 -10.03
C PRO A 205 -13.89 17.32 -10.46
N THR A 206 -13.96 17.78 -11.71
CA THR A 206 -14.99 18.70 -12.18
C THR A 206 -16.30 18.04 -12.60
N LEU A 207 -16.40 16.74 -12.53
CA LEU A 207 -17.64 16.01 -12.76
C LEU A 207 -18.47 16.03 -11.45
N GLU A 208 -19.73 16.49 -11.52
CA GLU A 208 -20.57 16.72 -10.34
C GLU A 208 -20.77 15.51 -9.43
N LEU A 209 -20.63 14.30 -9.98
CA LEU A 209 -20.90 13.07 -9.25
C LEU A 209 -19.64 12.30 -8.83
N GLN A 210 -18.50 12.55 -9.48
CA GLN A 210 -17.31 11.75 -9.30
C GLN A 210 -16.01 12.51 -9.56
N ASP A 211 -14.95 12.08 -8.89
CA ASP A 211 -13.57 12.33 -9.28
C ASP A 211 -13.18 11.32 -10.34
N THR A 212 -12.49 11.76 -11.37
CA THR A 212 -12.01 10.91 -12.46
C THR A 212 -10.50 11.09 -12.59
N GLU A 213 -9.78 9.98 -12.60
CA GLU A 213 -8.35 9.97 -12.85
C GLU A 213 -8.08 9.17 -14.12
N LEU A 214 -7.18 9.69 -14.95
CA LEU A 214 -6.73 9.05 -16.20
C LEU A 214 -5.22 8.93 -16.16
N TYR A 215 -4.69 7.79 -16.59
CA TYR A 215 -3.25 7.63 -16.58
C TYR A 215 -2.71 6.82 -17.76
N VAL A 216 -1.48 7.15 -18.13
CA VAL A 216 -0.60 6.37 -19.00
C VAL A 216 0.71 6.19 -18.26
N LEU A 217 1.03 4.96 -17.90
CA LEU A 217 2.24 4.61 -17.16
C LEU A 217 3.14 3.76 -18.05
N HIS A 218 4.44 3.88 -17.88
CA HIS A 218 5.43 3.09 -18.62
C HIS A 218 6.48 2.56 -17.65
N LEU A 219 6.65 1.25 -17.61
CA LEU A 219 7.74 0.59 -16.90
C LEU A 219 8.73 0.02 -17.90
N ARG A 220 10.00 0.39 -17.75
CA ARG A 220 11.13 -0.26 -18.42
C ARG A 220 12.06 -0.82 -17.35
N ASP A 221 12.22 -2.14 -17.30
CA ASP A 221 13.17 -2.81 -16.42
C ASP A 221 14.03 -3.76 -17.26
N THR A 222 15.33 -3.44 -17.34
CA THR A 222 16.27 -4.19 -18.18
C THR A 222 16.67 -5.52 -17.55
N ASN A 223 16.63 -5.64 -16.23
CA ASN A 223 16.95 -6.88 -15.53
C ASN A 223 15.83 -7.92 -15.67
N LEU A 224 14.58 -7.44 -15.65
CA LEU A 224 13.39 -8.29 -15.78
C LEU A 224 12.92 -8.45 -17.23
N GLY A 225 13.54 -7.75 -18.20
CA GLY A 225 13.09 -7.76 -19.59
C GLY A 225 11.71 -7.12 -19.77
N HIS A 226 11.38 -6.11 -18.95
CA HIS A 226 10.11 -5.37 -19.02
C HIS A 226 10.26 -4.11 -19.87
N ALA A 227 9.29 -3.86 -20.75
CA ALA A 227 9.10 -2.62 -21.47
C ALA A 227 7.63 -2.54 -21.89
N PHE A 228 6.74 -2.02 -21.03
CA PHE A 228 5.31 -2.01 -21.30
C PHE A 228 4.63 -0.73 -20.79
N PHE A 229 3.48 -0.45 -21.40
CA PHE A 229 2.57 0.60 -20.99
C PHE A 229 1.38 0.05 -20.22
N THR A 230 0.89 0.83 -19.27
CA THR A 230 -0.38 0.63 -18.58
C THR A 230 -1.25 1.87 -18.85
N PHE A 231 -2.42 1.66 -19.43
CA PHE A 231 -3.44 2.69 -19.65
C PHE A 231 -4.60 2.41 -18.72
N GLY A 232 -5.10 3.42 -18.03
CA GLY A 232 -6.23 3.18 -17.16
C GLY A 232 -6.95 4.43 -16.68
N THR A 233 -8.00 4.16 -15.92
CA THR A 233 -8.86 5.15 -15.28
C THR A 233 -9.26 4.69 -13.91
N HIS A 234 -9.29 5.61 -12.97
CA HIS A 234 -9.82 5.45 -11.63
C HIS A 234 -10.99 6.42 -11.45
N LEU A 235 -12.11 5.93 -10.95
CA LEU A 235 -13.37 6.64 -10.77
C LEU A 235 -13.80 6.49 -9.31
N LYS A 236 -14.11 7.60 -8.65
CA LYS A 236 -14.62 7.58 -7.28
C LYS A 236 -15.75 8.57 -7.11
N SER A 237 -16.87 8.11 -6.58
CA SER A 237 -18.00 9.00 -6.27
C SER A 237 -17.57 10.07 -5.27
N GLN A 238 -18.00 11.31 -5.50
CA GLN A 238 -17.78 12.37 -4.51
C GLN A 238 -18.63 12.11 -3.25
N PRO A 239 -18.14 12.47 -2.06
CA PRO A 239 -18.88 12.32 -0.84
C PRO A 239 -20.29 12.94 -0.95
N GLU A 240 -21.31 12.18 -0.54
CA GLU A 240 -22.72 12.60 -0.54
C GLU A 240 -23.34 12.92 -1.91
N ALA A 241 -22.59 12.85 -3.02
CA ALA A 241 -23.11 13.13 -4.36
C ALA A 241 -24.23 12.18 -4.79
N LEU A 242 -24.20 10.95 -4.28
CA LEU A 242 -25.22 9.92 -4.51
C LEU A 242 -26.07 9.64 -3.26
N GLY A 243 -26.13 10.60 -2.33
CA GLY A 243 -26.81 10.45 -1.05
C GLY A 243 -26.10 9.44 -0.14
N SER A 244 -26.78 8.32 0.17
CA SER A 244 -26.20 7.26 1.01
C SER A 244 -25.37 6.23 0.23
N TRP A 245 -25.37 6.29 -1.10
CA TRP A 245 -24.61 5.39 -1.96
C TRP A 245 -23.24 5.98 -2.27
N ASP A 246 -22.26 5.12 -2.42
CA ASP A 246 -20.94 5.43 -2.92
C ASP A 246 -20.46 4.32 -3.87
N TYR A 247 -19.51 4.65 -4.74
CA TYR A 247 -18.80 3.67 -5.56
C TYR A 247 -17.37 4.10 -5.82
N GLU A 248 -16.54 3.10 -6.14
CA GLU A 248 -15.19 3.27 -6.63
C GLU A 248 -14.91 2.21 -7.69
N ALA A 249 -14.16 2.57 -8.74
CA ALA A 249 -13.79 1.64 -9.80
C ALA A 249 -12.44 2.00 -10.41
N GLU A 250 -11.65 0.99 -10.79
CA GLU A 250 -10.42 1.17 -11.55
C GLU A 250 -10.33 0.14 -12.67
N PHE A 251 -9.88 0.58 -13.85
CA PHE A 251 -9.67 -0.27 -15.02
C PHE A 251 -8.29 0.01 -15.61
N ALA A 252 -7.54 -1.05 -15.87
CA ALA A 252 -6.19 -0.96 -16.41
C ALA A 252 -5.95 -2.00 -17.50
N VAL A 253 -5.31 -1.58 -18.59
CA VAL A 253 -4.89 -2.43 -19.71
C VAL A 253 -3.39 -2.29 -19.90
N GLN A 254 -2.71 -3.40 -20.13
CA GLN A 254 -1.26 -3.43 -20.34
C GLN A 254 -0.90 -3.99 -21.71
N THR A 255 0.09 -3.36 -22.33
CA THR A 255 0.65 -3.81 -23.63
C THR A 255 2.13 -3.47 -23.74
N GLY A 256 2.89 -4.32 -24.41
CA GLY A 256 4.32 -4.20 -24.58
C GLY A 256 5.04 -5.51 -24.36
N ARG A 257 6.07 -5.54 -23.50
CA ARG A 257 6.82 -6.76 -23.17
C ARG A 257 7.01 -6.92 -21.67
N ALA A 258 6.79 -8.14 -21.18
CA ALA A 258 7.10 -8.52 -19.81
C ALA A 258 7.82 -9.87 -19.79
N GLY A 259 9.00 -9.92 -19.12
CA GLY A 259 9.84 -11.12 -19.12
C GLY A 259 10.34 -11.52 -20.51
N GLY A 260 10.48 -10.55 -21.44
CA GLY A 260 10.86 -10.79 -22.83
C GLY A 260 9.74 -11.30 -23.73
N ARG A 261 8.52 -11.56 -23.20
CA ARG A 261 7.32 -12.04 -23.93
C ARG A 261 6.39 -10.86 -24.25
N ASP A 262 5.55 -11.01 -25.28
CA ASP A 262 4.59 -9.97 -25.65
C ASP A 262 3.46 -9.91 -24.59
N LEU A 263 3.29 -8.74 -23.95
CA LEU A 263 2.32 -8.53 -22.89
C LEU A 263 0.99 -8.05 -23.43
N ARG A 264 -0.09 -8.73 -23.02
CA ARG A 264 -1.47 -8.31 -23.20
C ARG A 264 -2.26 -8.71 -21.97
N ALA A 265 -2.50 -7.76 -21.07
CA ALA A 265 -3.12 -8.02 -19.79
C ALA A 265 -4.15 -6.95 -19.42
N PHE A 266 -5.07 -7.32 -18.55
CA PHE A 266 -6.16 -6.45 -18.10
C PHE A 266 -6.38 -6.65 -16.60
N ALA A 267 -6.74 -5.56 -15.91
CA ALA A 267 -7.23 -5.63 -14.54
C ALA A 267 -8.39 -4.66 -14.33
N SER A 268 -9.31 -5.02 -13.44
CA SER A 268 -10.45 -4.20 -13.07
C SER A 268 -10.79 -4.36 -11.60
N TYR A 269 -11.29 -3.28 -11.03
CA TYR A 269 -11.83 -3.20 -9.69
C TYR A 269 -13.11 -2.40 -9.72
N VAL A 270 -14.13 -2.86 -9.00
CA VAL A 270 -15.39 -2.15 -8.82
C VAL A 270 -15.90 -2.43 -7.41
N GLU A 271 -16.20 -1.38 -6.67
CA GLU A 271 -16.90 -1.45 -5.38
C GLU A 271 -18.12 -0.55 -5.40
N GLY A 272 -19.20 -0.99 -4.73
CA GLY A 272 -20.36 -0.15 -4.43
C GLY A 272 -20.77 -0.31 -2.99
N GLY A 273 -21.14 0.77 -2.33
CA GLY A 273 -21.49 0.79 -0.93
C GLY A 273 -22.73 1.60 -0.60
N TYR A 274 -23.31 1.29 0.56
CA TYR A 274 -24.44 2.01 1.14
C TYR A 274 -24.19 2.29 2.61
N THR A 275 -24.26 3.57 3.00
CA THR A 275 -24.14 4.02 4.39
C THR A 275 -25.52 4.31 4.96
N PHE A 276 -25.91 3.59 6.02
CA PHE A 276 -27.19 3.78 6.69
C PHE A 276 -27.23 5.06 7.50
N ASP A 277 -28.37 5.72 7.49
CA ASP A 277 -28.60 6.88 8.38
C ASP A 277 -28.86 6.41 9.82
N HIS A 278 -27.78 6.24 10.55
CA HIS A 278 -27.73 5.78 11.93
C HIS A 278 -26.55 6.47 12.64
N PRO A 279 -26.62 6.72 13.98
CA PRO A 279 -25.52 7.34 14.72
C PRO A 279 -24.17 6.66 14.56
N TRP A 280 -24.14 5.35 14.33
CA TRP A 280 -22.91 4.57 14.11
C TRP A 280 -22.47 4.52 12.65
N LYS A 281 -23.23 5.16 11.73
CA LYS A 281 -22.94 5.18 10.30
C LYS A 281 -22.53 3.80 9.72
N PRO A 282 -23.35 2.74 9.90
CA PRO A 282 -23.03 1.45 9.32
C PRO A 282 -22.93 1.57 7.80
N ARG A 283 -21.87 1.00 7.20
CA ARG A 283 -21.73 0.88 5.75
C ARG A 283 -21.60 -0.58 5.36
N VAL A 284 -22.29 -0.95 4.30
CA VAL A 284 -22.16 -2.24 3.63
C VAL A 284 -21.65 -1.97 2.23
N GLY A 285 -20.59 -2.63 1.82
CA GLY A 285 -19.99 -2.56 0.48
C GLY A 285 -19.84 -3.94 -0.14
N LEU A 286 -19.91 -4.01 -1.45
CA LEU A 286 -19.59 -5.20 -2.24
C LEU A 286 -18.54 -4.82 -3.27
N GLU A 287 -17.46 -5.61 -3.32
CA GLU A 287 -16.32 -5.43 -4.21
C GLU A 287 -16.17 -6.63 -5.16
N TYR A 288 -15.69 -6.35 -6.36
CA TYR A 288 -15.11 -7.34 -7.25
C TYR A 288 -13.82 -6.82 -7.84
N SER A 289 -12.73 -7.55 -7.62
CA SER A 289 -11.42 -7.32 -8.19
C SER A 289 -11.03 -8.45 -9.13
N TYR A 290 -10.48 -8.10 -10.29
CA TYR A 290 -10.05 -9.02 -11.33
C TYR A 290 -8.68 -8.61 -11.90
N GLY A 291 -7.80 -9.58 -12.09
CA GLY A 291 -6.54 -9.42 -12.81
C GLY A 291 -6.23 -10.66 -13.63
N THR A 292 -5.96 -10.50 -14.92
CA THR A 292 -5.67 -11.63 -15.81
C THR A 292 -4.47 -12.45 -15.37
N GLY A 293 -4.54 -13.77 -15.55
CA GLY A 293 -3.46 -14.73 -15.50
C GLY A 293 -2.87 -15.07 -16.88
N ASP A 294 -1.85 -15.89 -16.92
CA ASP A 294 -1.22 -16.38 -18.14
C ASP A 294 -1.67 -17.82 -18.41
N GLY A 295 -2.72 -17.97 -19.23
CA GLY A 295 -3.33 -19.27 -19.54
C GLY A 295 -2.46 -20.22 -20.34
N ASN A 296 -1.40 -19.73 -20.97
CA ASN A 296 -0.46 -20.59 -21.72
C ASN A 296 0.98 -20.04 -21.65
N PRO A 297 1.71 -20.24 -20.56
CA PRO A 297 3.08 -19.72 -20.40
C PRO A 297 4.09 -20.20 -21.46
N ALA A 298 3.70 -21.13 -22.36
CA ALA A 298 4.56 -21.71 -23.38
C ALA A 298 4.40 -21.11 -24.80
N ASP A 299 3.42 -20.22 -25.03
CA ASP A 299 3.11 -19.69 -26.37
C ASP A 299 3.92 -18.44 -26.76
N GLY A 300 4.71 -17.89 -25.85
CA GLY A 300 5.53 -16.69 -26.09
C GLY A 300 4.83 -15.38 -25.74
N ASP A 301 3.54 -15.40 -25.39
CA ASP A 301 2.78 -14.27 -24.89
C ASP A 301 2.80 -14.26 -23.32
N GLN A 302 2.58 -13.11 -22.73
CA GLN A 302 2.40 -12.92 -21.29
C GLN A 302 0.98 -12.36 -21.05
N GLY A 303 0.11 -13.20 -20.48
CA GLY A 303 -1.27 -12.84 -20.18
C GLY A 303 -1.46 -12.24 -18.77
N ALA A 304 -0.55 -12.54 -17.84
CA ALA A 304 -0.70 -12.10 -16.46
C ALA A 304 -0.51 -10.60 -16.30
N PHE A 305 -1.44 -9.95 -15.59
CA PHE A 305 -1.34 -8.53 -15.27
C PHE A 305 -0.11 -8.26 -14.39
N GLN A 306 0.68 -7.27 -14.78
CA GLN A 306 1.91 -6.89 -14.09
C GLN A 306 1.60 -5.82 -13.04
N ASN A 307 1.58 -6.23 -11.79
CA ASN A 307 1.37 -5.32 -10.67
C ASN A 307 2.59 -4.38 -10.54
N LEU A 308 2.40 -3.07 -10.71
CA LEU A 308 3.50 -2.10 -10.77
C LEU A 308 4.15 -1.88 -9.38
N PHE A 309 3.73 -0.83 -8.69
CA PHE A 309 4.25 -0.44 -7.36
C PHE A 309 3.11 -0.25 -6.35
N PRO A 310 2.27 -1.27 -6.13
CA PRO A 310 1.05 -1.15 -5.34
C PRO A 310 1.29 -1.12 -3.83
N THR A 311 0.20 -0.83 -3.10
CA THR A 311 0.05 -1.12 -1.66
C THR A 311 -1.00 -2.23 -1.50
N ASN A 312 -0.72 -3.44 -1.96
CA ASN A 312 -1.69 -4.54 -2.04
C ASN A 312 -2.32 -4.94 -0.70
N HIS A 313 -1.63 -4.72 0.42
CA HIS A 313 -2.16 -4.94 1.77
C HIS A 313 -3.49 -4.19 2.06
N LEU A 314 -3.80 -3.15 1.31
CA LEU A 314 -5.05 -2.40 1.47
C LEU A 314 -6.23 -3.03 0.73
N HIS A 315 -6.01 -4.07 -0.11
CA HIS A 315 -6.98 -4.44 -1.15
C HIS A 315 -7.34 -5.94 -1.21
N TYR A 316 -6.41 -6.84 -0.89
CA TYR A 316 -6.58 -8.28 -1.18
C TYR A 316 -6.36 -9.13 0.07
N GLY A 317 -7.01 -8.72 1.18
CA GLY A 317 -6.86 -9.36 2.48
C GLY A 317 -5.56 -8.99 3.22
N LEU A 318 -5.62 -8.99 4.55
CA LEU A 318 -4.53 -8.54 5.42
C LEU A 318 -3.42 -9.61 5.59
N ILE A 319 -3.67 -10.85 5.18
CA ILE A 319 -2.66 -11.94 5.20
C ILE A 319 -1.59 -11.75 4.10
N ASP A 320 -1.85 -10.86 3.11
CA ASP A 320 -0.92 -10.55 2.01
C ASP A 320 -0.68 -11.74 1.07
N ALA A 321 -1.68 -12.61 0.90
CA ALA A 321 -1.58 -13.79 0.05
C ALA A 321 -1.73 -13.49 -1.45
N PHE A 322 -2.30 -12.34 -1.83
CA PHE A 322 -2.66 -12.00 -3.22
C PHE A 322 -2.07 -10.69 -3.71
N SER A 323 -2.00 -10.57 -5.02
CA SER A 323 -1.71 -9.34 -5.76
C SER A 323 -2.73 -9.16 -6.87
N TRP A 324 -2.81 -7.99 -7.49
CA TRP A 324 -3.72 -7.73 -8.61
C TRP A 324 -3.22 -8.38 -9.90
N SER A 325 -3.05 -9.70 -9.88
CA SER A 325 -2.52 -10.53 -10.96
C SER A 325 -3.02 -11.94 -10.77
N ASN A 326 -3.52 -12.56 -11.83
CA ASN A 326 -4.07 -13.93 -11.80
C ASN A 326 -5.11 -14.11 -10.68
N LEU A 327 -6.07 -13.19 -10.59
CA LEU A 327 -6.96 -13.05 -9.45
C LEU A 327 -8.40 -12.78 -9.86
N HIS A 328 -9.33 -13.48 -9.21
CA HIS A 328 -10.70 -13.04 -8.94
C HIS A 328 -10.86 -12.92 -7.43
N ASP A 329 -11.32 -11.78 -6.96
CA ASP A 329 -11.67 -11.53 -5.57
C ASP A 329 -13.08 -10.93 -5.50
N VAL A 330 -13.94 -11.55 -4.70
CA VAL A 330 -15.24 -11.00 -4.32
C VAL A 330 -15.22 -10.71 -2.84
N ALA A 331 -15.41 -9.45 -2.45
CA ALA A 331 -15.36 -9.05 -1.06
C ALA A 331 -16.63 -8.36 -0.57
N LEU A 332 -17.02 -8.69 0.66
CA LEU A 332 -18.06 -8.01 1.43
C LEU A 332 -17.38 -7.13 2.49
N HIS A 333 -17.68 -5.83 2.47
CA HIS A 333 -17.14 -4.86 3.42
C HIS A 333 -18.25 -4.38 4.37
N LEU A 334 -18.01 -4.48 5.66
CA LEU A 334 -18.88 -3.96 6.70
C LEU A 334 -18.06 -2.99 7.58
N SER A 335 -18.58 -1.80 7.82
CA SER A 335 -17.92 -0.87 8.75
C SER A 335 -18.92 -0.12 9.62
N VAL A 336 -18.49 0.25 10.82
CA VAL A 336 -19.24 1.06 11.76
C VAL A 336 -18.33 2.06 12.47
N LYS A 337 -18.92 3.20 12.87
CA LYS A 337 -18.27 4.24 13.67
C LYS A 337 -19.08 4.46 14.96
N PRO A 338 -18.96 3.57 15.97
CA PRO A 338 -19.76 3.65 17.20
C PRO A 338 -19.57 4.95 17.98
N MET A 339 -18.42 5.59 17.83
CA MET A 339 -18.10 6.92 18.33
C MET A 339 -17.12 7.62 17.37
N ALA A 340 -17.00 8.94 17.44
CA ALA A 340 -16.20 9.76 16.52
C ALA A 340 -14.72 9.30 16.39
N LYS A 341 -14.18 8.69 17.45
CA LYS A 341 -12.77 8.26 17.50
C LYS A 341 -12.56 6.75 17.28
N LEU A 342 -13.62 5.97 17.08
CA LEU A 342 -13.56 4.51 16.92
C LEU A 342 -14.15 4.12 15.58
N THR A 343 -13.37 3.39 14.78
CA THR A 343 -13.84 2.74 13.57
C THR A 343 -13.58 1.24 13.69
N THR A 344 -14.55 0.43 13.29
CA THR A 344 -14.42 -1.02 13.20
C THR A 344 -14.84 -1.46 11.81
N SER A 345 -14.06 -2.30 11.15
CA SER A 345 -14.38 -2.93 9.87
C SER A 345 -14.29 -4.45 9.97
N LEU A 346 -15.13 -5.11 9.21
CA LEU A 346 -15.11 -6.55 8.97
C LEU A 346 -15.19 -6.74 7.45
N GLU A 347 -14.24 -7.48 6.91
CA GLU A 347 -14.16 -7.77 5.48
C GLU A 347 -14.14 -9.28 5.27
N PHE A 348 -14.80 -9.75 4.24
CA PHE A 348 -14.81 -11.16 3.89
C PHE A 348 -14.54 -11.29 2.40
N HIS A 349 -13.39 -11.87 2.08
CA HIS A 349 -12.89 -12.10 0.73
C HIS A 349 -13.08 -13.55 0.32
N VAL A 350 -13.37 -13.78 -0.95
CA VAL A 350 -13.37 -15.11 -1.57
C VAL A 350 -12.52 -15.03 -2.84
N PHE A 351 -11.48 -15.86 -2.89
CA PHE A 351 -10.43 -15.79 -3.89
C PHE A 351 -10.42 -16.99 -4.83
N TRP A 352 -10.28 -16.70 -6.12
CA TRP A 352 -9.98 -17.71 -7.15
C TRP A 352 -8.81 -17.20 -8.00
N LEU A 353 -8.04 -18.13 -8.54
CA LEU A 353 -7.09 -17.82 -9.61
C LEU A 353 -7.87 -17.66 -10.92
N ASP A 354 -7.46 -16.70 -11.75
CA ASP A 354 -7.99 -16.53 -13.10
C ASP A 354 -7.57 -17.72 -13.97
N ASP A 355 -6.31 -18.12 -13.91
CA ASP A 355 -5.79 -19.29 -14.61
C ASP A 355 -4.84 -20.13 -13.75
N THR A 356 -5.10 -21.43 -13.66
CA THR A 356 -4.27 -22.38 -12.91
C THR A 356 -3.01 -22.82 -13.66
N ALA A 357 -2.87 -22.45 -14.93
CA ALA A 357 -1.62 -22.58 -15.71
C ALA A 357 -0.59 -21.50 -15.36
N ASP A 358 -1.01 -20.43 -14.67
CA ASP A 358 -0.11 -19.40 -14.15
C ASP A 358 0.23 -19.63 -12.67
N THR A 359 1.27 -18.97 -12.22
CA THR A 359 1.75 -18.97 -10.84
C THR A 359 0.86 -18.06 -9.96
N TRP A 360 0.44 -18.56 -8.81
CA TRP A 360 -0.15 -17.70 -7.76
C TRP A 360 0.95 -16.91 -7.03
N ARG A 361 0.85 -15.59 -7.03
CA ARG A 361 1.83 -14.66 -6.42
C ARG A 361 1.25 -13.90 -5.25
N ARG A 362 2.10 -13.69 -4.23
CA ARG A 362 1.78 -12.90 -3.03
C ARG A 362 1.63 -11.40 -3.33
N ALA A 363 1.25 -10.64 -2.31
CA ALA A 363 1.07 -9.19 -2.35
C ALA A 363 2.27 -8.41 -2.92
N ASN A 364 3.51 -8.91 -2.79
CA ASN A 364 4.68 -8.30 -3.42
C ASN A 364 4.80 -8.59 -4.93
N ALA A 365 3.87 -9.37 -5.49
CA ALA A 365 3.78 -9.79 -6.89
C ALA A 365 4.98 -10.57 -7.45
N ALA A 366 6.06 -10.69 -6.71
CA ALA A 366 7.30 -11.36 -7.12
C ALA A 366 7.41 -12.78 -6.56
N THR A 367 6.86 -13.00 -5.35
CA THR A 367 7.01 -14.27 -4.63
C THR A 367 5.86 -15.22 -4.92
N PRO A 368 6.14 -16.43 -5.41
CA PRO A 368 5.13 -17.46 -5.57
C PRO A 368 4.58 -17.94 -4.21
N VAL A 369 3.25 -18.04 -4.07
CA VAL A 369 2.61 -18.85 -3.05
C VAL A 369 2.63 -20.29 -3.49
N ARG A 370 2.22 -20.53 -4.76
CA ARG A 370 2.22 -21.85 -5.41
C ARG A 370 2.65 -21.75 -6.87
N ALA A 371 3.33 -22.77 -7.32
CA ALA A 371 3.57 -22.95 -8.76
C ALA A 371 2.27 -23.35 -9.49
N ALA A 372 2.24 -23.10 -10.80
CA ALA A 372 1.13 -23.47 -11.66
C ALA A 372 0.77 -24.96 -11.57
N ASN A 373 -0.53 -25.25 -11.57
CA ASN A 373 -1.05 -26.62 -11.67
C ASN A 373 -2.39 -26.62 -12.45
N PRO A 374 -2.36 -26.75 -13.77
CA PRO A 374 -3.55 -26.68 -14.63
C PRO A 374 -4.65 -27.73 -14.30
N ALA A 375 -4.30 -28.76 -13.54
CA ALA A 375 -5.25 -29.81 -13.17
C ALA A 375 -5.98 -29.53 -11.83
N ALA A 376 -5.58 -28.48 -11.12
CA ALA A 376 -6.17 -28.12 -9.84
C ALA A 376 -7.46 -27.28 -10.01
N SER A 377 -8.32 -27.28 -8.99
CA SER A 377 -9.38 -26.28 -8.85
C SER A 377 -8.76 -24.89 -8.79
N ASN A 378 -9.44 -23.87 -9.31
CA ASN A 378 -8.97 -22.50 -9.19
C ASN A 378 -9.35 -21.80 -7.87
N TYR A 379 -10.18 -22.44 -7.02
CA TYR A 379 -10.56 -21.89 -5.72
C TYR A 379 -9.36 -21.88 -4.77
N ALA A 380 -8.84 -20.70 -4.48
CA ALA A 380 -7.64 -20.51 -3.65
C ALA A 380 -7.98 -20.51 -2.15
N GLY A 381 -9.11 -19.94 -1.76
CA GLY A 381 -9.55 -19.85 -0.38
C GLY A 381 -10.42 -18.63 -0.11
N SER A 382 -10.67 -18.37 1.16
CA SER A 382 -11.37 -17.16 1.62
C SER A 382 -10.71 -16.60 2.87
N GLU A 383 -10.89 -15.29 3.11
CA GLU A 383 -10.26 -14.58 4.23
C GLU A 383 -11.30 -13.73 4.96
N LEU A 384 -11.25 -13.75 6.28
CA LEU A 384 -12.05 -12.91 7.14
C LEU A 384 -11.13 -11.97 7.91
N ASP A 385 -11.32 -10.67 7.76
CA ASP A 385 -10.52 -9.61 8.35
C ASP A 385 -11.35 -8.76 9.31
N LEU A 386 -10.90 -8.62 10.54
CA LEU A 386 -11.44 -7.71 11.52
C LEU A 386 -10.42 -6.64 11.87
N THR A 387 -10.77 -5.37 11.71
CA THR A 387 -9.92 -4.23 12.10
C THR A 387 -10.64 -3.31 13.06
N VAL A 388 -9.93 -2.86 14.08
CA VAL A 388 -10.39 -1.86 15.05
C VAL A 388 -9.34 -0.75 15.12
N ALA A 389 -9.76 0.49 14.90
CA ALA A 389 -8.91 1.67 14.96
C ALA A 389 -9.47 2.71 15.92
N TYR A 390 -8.67 3.14 16.89
CA TYR A 390 -9.04 4.15 17.88
C TYR A 390 -8.08 5.34 17.85
N THR A 391 -8.60 6.53 17.58
CA THR A 391 -7.86 7.79 17.65
C THR A 391 -7.90 8.33 19.07
N VAL A 392 -6.83 8.14 19.84
CA VAL A 392 -6.75 8.60 21.24
C VAL A 392 -6.74 10.12 21.28
N CYS A 393 -5.85 10.74 20.49
CA CYS A 393 -5.77 12.18 20.24
C CYS A 393 -5.20 12.41 18.83
N ASP A 394 -5.11 13.66 18.38
CA ASP A 394 -4.66 14.02 17.03
C ASP A 394 -3.27 13.47 16.69
N SER A 395 -2.42 13.32 17.69
CA SER A 395 -1.06 12.81 17.54
C SER A 395 -0.92 11.30 17.83
N PHE A 396 -1.96 10.61 18.32
CA PHE A 396 -1.82 9.21 18.75
C PHE A 396 -3.00 8.34 18.31
N ARG A 397 -2.71 7.28 17.55
CA ARG A 397 -3.66 6.29 17.08
C ARG A 397 -3.23 4.88 17.47
N VAL A 398 -4.19 4.04 17.81
CA VAL A 398 -4.01 2.61 18.10
C VAL A 398 -4.87 1.82 17.12
N MET A 399 -4.32 0.75 16.56
CA MET A 399 -5.03 -0.17 15.67
C MET A 399 -4.75 -1.60 16.10
N ALA A 400 -5.76 -2.45 15.93
CA ALA A 400 -5.62 -3.89 16.07
C ALA A 400 -6.37 -4.57 14.93
N GLY A 401 -5.84 -5.69 14.45
CA GLY A 401 -6.50 -6.50 13.44
C GLY A 401 -6.28 -7.98 13.69
N TYR A 402 -7.24 -8.76 13.22
CA TYR A 402 -7.19 -10.21 13.17
C TYR A 402 -7.72 -10.68 11.84
N SER A 403 -7.01 -11.62 11.22
CA SER A 403 -7.37 -12.24 9.98
C SER A 403 -7.30 -13.75 10.08
N HIS A 404 -8.23 -14.42 9.41
CA HIS A 404 -8.23 -15.88 9.27
C HIS A 404 -8.44 -16.25 7.80
N PHE A 405 -7.51 -17.01 7.26
CA PHE A 405 -7.57 -17.55 5.90
C PHE A 405 -8.00 -19.01 5.93
N PHE A 406 -9.11 -19.30 5.27
CA PHE A 406 -9.61 -20.65 5.05
C PHE A 406 -8.98 -21.21 3.76
N ALA A 407 -8.17 -22.23 3.87
CA ALA A 407 -7.45 -22.82 2.73
C ALA A 407 -8.42 -23.47 1.73
N GLY A 408 -8.29 -23.12 0.45
CA GLY A 408 -9.11 -23.66 -0.62
C GLY A 408 -8.54 -24.90 -1.30
N ASP A 409 -9.31 -25.43 -2.25
CA ASP A 409 -8.99 -26.66 -2.98
C ASP A 409 -7.68 -26.55 -3.79
N TYR A 410 -7.32 -25.34 -4.26
CA TYR A 410 -6.04 -25.15 -4.97
C TYR A 410 -4.85 -25.43 -4.08
N LEU A 411 -4.87 -24.95 -2.82
CA LEU A 411 -3.81 -25.25 -1.84
C LEU A 411 -3.73 -26.76 -1.58
N ALA A 412 -4.86 -27.42 -1.34
CA ALA A 412 -4.91 -28.85 -1.08
C ALA A 412 -4.37 -29.70 -2.26
N ALA A 413 -4.60 -29.24 -3.49
CA ALA A 413 -4.10 -29.92 -4.70
C ALA A 413 -2.62 -29.64 -5.02
N THR A 414 -2.02 -28.58 -4.43
CA THR A 414 -0.68 -28.11 -4.81
C THR A 414 0.34 -28.17 -3.68
N GLY A 415 -0.04 -28.59 -2.47
CA GLY A 415 0.90 -28.73 -1.34
C GLY A 415 0.25 -28.65 0.02
N ALA A 416 0.95 -28.09 0.98
CA ALA A 416 0.42 -27.83 2.31
C ALA A 416 -0.79 -26.87 2.23
N SER A 417 -1.83 -27.14 3.03
CA SER A 417 -3.11 -26.45 2.94
C SER A 417 -3.73 -26.22 4.32
N SER A 418 -2.89 -25.87 5.29
CA SER A 418 -3.37 -25.42 6.60
C SER A 418 -4.00 -24.04 6.47
N ASP A 419 -5.06 -23.80 7.24
CA ASP A 419 -5.57 -22.44 7.45
C ASP A 419 -4.48 -21.57 8.07
N ALA A 420 -4.58 -20.27 7.94
CA ALA A 420 -3.58 -19.34 8.47
C ALA A 420 -4.25 -18.20 9.25
N ASP A 421 -3.59 -17.81 10.35
CA ASP A 421 -4.04 -16.69 11.18
C ASP A 421 -3.01 -15.56 11.18
N PHE A 422 -3.52 -14.33 11.22
CA PHE A 422 -2.73 -13.14 11.38
C PHE A 422 -3.34 -12.22 12.43
N LEU A 423 -2.52 -11.77 13.36
CA LEU A 423 -2.93 -10.79 14.36
C LEU A 423 -1.90 -9.67 14.45
N TYR A 424 -2.35 -8.43 14.55
CA TYR A 424 -1.47 -7.31 14.82
C TYR A 424 -2.04 -6.34 15.86
N LEU A 425 -1.13 -5.63 16.53
CA LEU A 425 -1.40 -4.47 17.35
C LEU A 425 -0.42 -3.36 16.98
N MET A 426 -0.93 -2.23 16.52
CA MET A 426 -0.13 -1.12 16.03
C MET A 426 -0.44 0.16 16.79
N THR A 427 0.60 0.92 17.12
CA THR A 427 0.50 2.29 17.62
C THR A 427 1.23 3.22 16.66
N ASN A 428 0.64 4.38 16.41
CA ASN A 428 1.26 5.43 15.61
C ASN A 428 1.19 6.75 16.40
N LEU A 429 2.36 7.35 16.60
CA LEU A 429 2.55 8.65 17.24
C LEU A 429 3.17 9.60 16.22
N LYS A 430 2.53 10.77 15.98
CA LYS A 430 2.96 11.74 14.97
C LYS A 430 2.81 13.16 15.49
N PHE A 431 3.88 13.96 15.35
CA PHE A 431 3.93 15.38 15.69
C PHE A 431 4.39 16.21 14.50
#